data_a09b1e29048607e0bdb45f5a05471dbd
#
_entry.id   a09b1e29048607e0bdb45f5a05471dbd
#
_cell.length_a   1.000
_cell.length_b   1.000
_cell.length_c   1.000
_cell.angle_alpha   90.00
_cell.angle_beta   90.00
_cell.angle_gamma   90.00
#
_symmetry.space_group_name_H-M   'P 1'
#
loop_
_entity.id
_entity.type
_entity.pdbx_description
1 polymer ?
#
loop_
_entity_poly.entity_id
_entity_poly.type
_entity_poly.pdbx_seq_one_letter_code
_entity_poly.pdbx_strand_id
1 'polypeptide(L)'
;MNHPRRAFCTVVAALAVGVSATAPADAQRGNEDKKPSLAFRLTPPVGFSPLKVRVVVDVRGGADDYADFYCPSVEWDWADGTVSESSEDCTPYEAGKSTIRRRFTAEHTFRQSGTYQIYMRLKQKDKVVASGNGTVQVRSGVREDFDQ
;
A
#
# COMPACT_ATOMS: atom_id res chain seq x y z
N MET A 1 -4.87 -43.95 80.66
CA MET A 1 -4.31 -42.62 80.35
C MET A 1 -3.33 -42.77 79.18
N ASN A 2 -3.77 -42.48 77.96
CA ASN A 2 -2.93 -42.15 76.82
C ASN A 2 -3.79 -41.97 75.59
N HIS A 3 -3.86 -40.76 75.12
CA HIS A 3 -4.68 -40.43 73.92
C HIS A 3 -3.76 -40.55 72.69
N PRO A 4 -4.20 -41.20 71.60
CA PRO A 4 -3.52 -41.12 70.32
C PRO A 4 -3.97 -39.87 69.54
N ARG A 5 -2.98 -39.11 69.11
CA ARG A 5 -3.12 -37.96 68.22
C ARG A 5 -3.44 -38.46 66.80
N ARG A 6 -4.57 -38.02 66.25
CA ARG A 6 -4.90 -38.22 64.84
C ARG A 6 -4.23 -37.14 64.01
N ALA A 7 -3.36 -37.55 63.07
CA ALA A 7 -2.81 -36.70 62.05
C ALA A 7 -3.82 -36.47 60.91
N PHE A 8 -4.20 -35.22 60.67
CA PHE A 8 -4.98 -34.86 59.51
C PHE A 8 -4.02 -34.55 58.34
N CYS A 9 -4.05 -35.35 57.28
CA CYS A 9 -3.44 -35.06 56.00
C CYS A 9 -4.35 -34.07 55.25
N THR A 10 -3.91 -32.83 55.13
CA THR A 10 -4.53 -31.82 54.25
C THR A 10 -3.99 -32.04 52.86
N VAL A 11 -4.84 -32.48 51.94
CA VAL A 11 -4.56 -32.50 50.50
C VAL A 11 -4.79 -31.10 49.96
N VAL A 12 -3.73 -30.43 49.55
CA VAL A 12 -3.78 -29.14 48.84
C VAL A 12 -3.97 -29.45 47.35
N ALA A 13 -5.18 -29.28 46.83
CA ALA A 13 -5.43 -29.31 45.38
C ALA A 13 -4.96 -27.99 44.76
N ALA A 14 -3.89 -28.01 43.98
CA ALA A 14 -3.42 -26.90 43.19
C ALA A 14 -4.33 -26.77 41.96
N LEU A 15 -5.17 -25.72 41.92
CA LEU A 15 -5.92 -25.30 40.73
C LEU A 15 -4.96 -24.51 39.83
N ALA A 16 -4.52 -25.12 38.72
CA ALA A 16 -3.84 -24.42 37.65
C ALA A 16 -4.86 -23.56 36.88
N VAL A 17 -4.85 -22.26 37.11
CA VAL A 17 -5.59 -21.28 36.32
C VAL A 17 -4.82 -21.06 35.01
N GLY A 18 -5.31 -21.66 33.92
CA GLY A 18 -4.81 -21.41 32.57
C GLY A 18 -5.19 -19.97 32.16
N VAL A 19 -4.20 -19.08 32.10
CA VAL A 19 -4.35 -17.75 31.52
C VAL A 19 -4.35 -17.89 30.00
N SER A 20 -5.55 -17.95 29.40
CA SER A 20 -5.70 -17.83 27.95
C SER A 20 -5.39 -16.37 27.57
N ALA A 21 -4.22 -16.12 26.95
CA ALA A 21 -3.88 -14.84 26.37
C ALA A 21 -4.77 -14.60 25.13
N THR A 22 -5.88 -13.90 25.31
CA THR A 22 -6.64 -13.34 24.19
C THR A 22 -5.83 -12.18 23.64
N ALA A 23 -5.28 -12.32 22.43
CA ALA A 23 -4.66 -11.22 21.70
C ALA A 23 -5.70 -10.10 21.48
N PRO A 24 -5.35 -8.83 21.69
CA PRO A 24 -6.30 -7.74 21.54
C PRO A 24 -6.72 -7.60 20.07
N ALA A 25 -8.01 -7.79 19.81
CA ALA A 25 -8.65 -7.56 18.52
C ALA A 25 -8.64 -6.06 18.09
N ASP A 26 -8.30 -5.17 19.01
CA ASP A 26 -8.28 -3.73 18.79
C ASP A 26 -7.17 -3.25 17.82
N ALA A 27 -6.07 -3.99 17.70
CA ALA A 27 -4.97 -3.61 16.80
C ALA A 27 -5.35 -3.72 15.31
N GLN A 28 -6.28 -4.58 14.95
CA GLN A 28 -6.76 -4.75 13.57
C GLN A 28 -7.81 -3.70 13.22
N ARG A 29 -8.74 -3.38 14.12
CA ARG A 29 -9.73 -2.33 13.91
C ARG A 29 -9.12 -0.95 13.72
N GLY A 30 -8.09 -0.59 14.48
CA GLY A 30 -7.41 0.71 14.34
C GLY A 30 -6.69 0.93 13.01
N ASN A 31 -6.54 -0.10 12.16
CA ASN A 31 -5.96 0.03 10.83
C ASN A 31 -7.02 0.12 9.72
N GLU A 32 -8.22 -0.40 9.94
CA GLU A 32 -9.34 -0.34 8.99
C GLU A 32 -9.95 1.06 8.90
N ASP A 33 -9.97 1.81 10.01
CA ASP A 33 -10.49 3.19 10.06
C ASP A 33 -9.51 4.22 9.48
N LYS A 34 -8.24 3.84 9.26
CA LYS A 34 -7.24 4.74 8.68
C LYS A 34 -7.40 4.83 7.17
N LYS A 35 -7.28 6.04 6.65
CA LYS A 35 -7.21 6.26 5.21
C LYS A 35 -6.05 5.47 4.60
N PRO A 36 -6.28 4.72 3.50
CA PRO A 36 -5.20 4.01 2.80
C PRO A 36 -4.10 4.97 2.33
N SER A 37 -2.87 4.47 2.26
CA SER A 37 -1.69 5.19 1.78
C SER A 37 -1.17 4.59 0.48
N LEU A 38 -0.42 5.38 -0.30
CA LEU A 38 0.16 4.95 -1.57
C LEU A 38 1.67 4.69 -1.39
N ALA A 39 2.13 3.50 -1.81
CA ALA A 39 3.53 3.13 -1.81
C ALA A 39 4.02 2.92 -3.24
N PHE A 40 5.00 3.73 -3.65
CA PHE A 40 5.54 3.76 -5.01
C PHE A 40 6.75 2.85 -5.16
N ARG A 41 6.81 2.17 -6.31
CA ARG A 41 7.99 1.44 -6.77
C ARG A 41 8.19 1.73 -8.25
N LEU A 42 9.37 2.20 -8.61
CA LEU A 42 9.79 2.48 -9.97
C LEU A 42 10.87 1.50 -10.39
N THR A 43 10.76 0.98 -11.61
CA THR A 43 11.72 -0.01 -12.13
C THR A 43 11.99 0.25 -13.62
N PRO A 44 13.24 0.57 -13.99
CA PRO A 44 14.35 0.94 -13.12
C PRO A 44 14.21 2.38 -12.58
N PRO A 45 14.72 2.72 -11.38
CA PRO A 45 14.68 4.09 -10.86
C PRO A 45 15.74 5.01 -11.48
N VAL A 46 16.76 4.41 -12.09
CA VAL A 46 17.88 5.11 -12.79
C VAL A 46 18.22 4.35 -14.05
N GLY A 47 18.47 5.06 -15.15
CA GLY A 47 18.92 4.46 -16.42
C GLY A 47 19.32 5.49 -17.44
N PHE A 48 19.52 5.08 -18.69
CA PHE A 48 19.93 5.93 -19.80
C PHE A 48 18.76 6.18 -20.77
N SER A 49 18.72 7.36 -21.35
CA SER A 49 17.70 7.71 -22.37
C SER A 49 17.93 6.95 -23.69
N PRO A 50 16.87 6.47 -24.36
CA PRO A 50 15.48 6.44 -23.91
C PRO A 50 15.25 5.39 -22.82
N LEU A 51 14.64 5.78 -21.69
CA LEU A 51 14.41 4.88 -20.54
C LEU A 51 12.94 4.55 -20.40
N LYS A 52 12.59 3.28 -20.56
CA LYS A 52 11.24 2.77 -20.22
C LYS A 52 11.19 2.43 -18.75
N VAL A 53 10.27 3.06 -18.02
CA VAL A 53 10.06 2.88 -16.59
C VAL A 53 8.68 2.29 -16.35
N ARG A 54 8.63 1.25 -15.51
CA ARG A 54 7.39 0.73 -14.94
C ARG A 54 7.21 1.30 -13.55
N VAL A 55 6.05 1.90 -13.30
CA VAL A 55 5.62 2.38 -12.00
C VAL A 55 4.57 1.43 -11.45
N VAL A 56 4.78 0.95 -10.23
CA VAL A 56 3.82 0.15 -9.48
C VAL A 56 3.49 0.93 -8.21
N VAL A 57 2.20 1.13 -7.95
CA VAL A 57 1.71 1.78 -6.75
C VAL A 57 0.82 0.81 -6.00
N ASP A 58 1.23 0.46 -4.78
CA ASP A 58 0.48 -0.39 -3.87
C ASP A 58 -0.31 0.48 -2.89
N VAL A 59 -1.60 0.22 -2.75
CA VAL A 59 -2.48 0.83 -1.75
C VAL A 59 -2.37 0.02 -0.46
N ARG A 60 -1.91 0.65 0.62
CA ARG A 60 -1.61 0.01 1.90
C ARG A 60 -2.50 0.54 3.02
N GLY A 61 -2.93 -0.39 3.90
CA GLY A 61 -3.80 -0.08 5.03
C GLY A 61 -5.22 0.30 4.60
N GLY A 62 -6.02 0.72 5.56
CA GLY A 62 -7.43 1.00 5.39
C GLY A 62 -8.27 -0.24 5.12
N ALA A 63 -9.60 -0.10 5.24
CA ALA A 63 -10.55 -1.16 4.92
C ALA A 63 -10.53 -1.52 3.43
N ASP A 64 -10.91 -2.76 3.10
CA ASP A 64 -11.00 -3.20 1.70
C ASP A 64 -12.17 -2.56 0.97
N ASP A 65 -13.16 -2.06 1.66
CA ASP A 65 -14.32 -1.33 1.16
C ASP A 65 -14.25 0.17 1.38
N TYR A 66 -13.05 0.76 1.49
CA TYR A 66 -12.88 2.19 1.73
C TYR A 66 -13.46 3.02 0.57
N ALA A 67 -14.63 3.65 0.78
CA ALA A 67 -15.46 4.24 -0.26
C ALA A 67 -14.74 5.23 -1.19
N ASP A 68 -13.89 6.12 -0.63
CA ASP A 68 -13.14 7.10 -1.42
C ASP A 68 -12.12 6.48 -2.39
N PHE A 69 -11.73 5.22 -2.17
CA PHE A 69 -10.79 4.49 -3.03
C PHE A 69 -11.47 3.47 -3.94
N TYR A 70 -12.80 3.40 -3.90
CA TYR A 70 -13.56 2.52 -4.77
C TYR A 70 -13.67 3.13 -6.16
N CYS A 71 -13.21 2.41 -7.17
CA CYS A 71 -13.30 2.80 -8.59
C CYS A 71 -12.87 4.24 -8.90
N PRO A 72 -11.67 4.68 -8.47
CA PRO A 72 -11.18 6.00 -8.78
C PRO A 72 -10.72 6.09 -10.23
N SER A 73 -10.82 7.25 -10.85
CA SER A 73 -9.98 7.55 -12.01
C SER A 73 -8.54 7.78 -11.55
N VAL A 74 -7.60 7.40 -12.41
CA VAL A 74 -6.16 7.46 -12.14
C VAL A 74 -5.51 8.41 -13.12
N GLU A 75 -4.89 9.46 -12.61
CA GLU A 75 -4.09 10.41 -13.39
C GLU A 75 -2.60 10.20 -13.06
N TRP A 76 -1.79 10.11 -14.12
CA TRP A 76 -0.34 10.07 -14.07
C TRP A 76 0.23 11.31 -14.73
N ASP A 77 0.97 12.09 -13.98
CA ASP A 77 1.75 13.22 -14.46
C ASP A 77 3.23 12.76 -14.50
N TRP A 78 3.78 12.66 -15.71
CA TRP A 78 5.11 12.11 -15.95
C TRP A 78 6.23 13.11 -15.76
N ALA A 79 5.89 14.38 -15.50
CA ALA A 79 6.83 15.47 -15.32
C ALA A 79 7.73 15.76 -16.56
N ASP A 80 7.41 15.22 -17.71
CA ASP A 80 8.03 15.49 -19.01
C ASP A 80 7.12 16.28 -19.96
N GLY A 81 6.03 16.85 -19.41
CA GLY A 81 5.00 17.56 -20.13
C GLY A 81 3.85 16.66 -20.61
N THR A 82 3.89 15.36 -20.30
CA THR A 82 2.82 14.42 -20.62
C THR A 82 2.03 13.98 -19.40
N VAL A 83 0.74 13.74 -19.61
CA VAL A 83 -0.21 13.25 -18.61
C VAL A 83 -0.99 12.08 -19.21
N SER A 84 -1.26 11.06 -18.41
CA SER A 84 -2.13 9.94 -18.78
C SER A 84 -3.26 9.82 -17.77
N GLU A 85 -4.47 9.56 -18.22
CA GLU A 85 -5.62 9.33 -17.35
C GLU A 85 -6.33 8.04 -17.77
N SER A 86 -6.80 7.30 -16.78
CA SER A 86 -7.61 6.09 -16.98
C SER A 86 -8.72 6.01 -15.96
N SER A 87 -9.89 5.54 -16.39
CA SER A 87 -11.05 5.26 -15.56
C SER A 87 -11.58 3.88 -15.89
N GLU A 88 -12.24 3.25 -14.94
CA GLU A 88 -12.92 1.97 -15.11
C GLU A 88 -14.42 2.17 -14.89
N ASP A 89 -15.25 1.42 -15.63
CA ASP A 89 -16.67 1.36 -15.39
C ASP A 89 -16.95 0.32 -14.28
N CYS A 90 -17.38 0.80 -13.14
CA CYS A 90 -17.67 -0.05 -11.99
C CYS A 90 -19.16 -0.02 -11.65
N THR A 91 -19.63 -1.08 -11.01
CA THR A 91 -20.95 -1.10 -10.38
C THR A 91 -21.02 -0.07 -9.25
N PRO A 92 -22.24 0.42 -8.88
CA PRO A 92 -22.38 1.31 -7.74
C PRO A 92 -21.74 0.74 -6.47
N TYR A 93 -21.13 1.62 -5.67
CA TYR A 93 -20.52 1.23 -4.40
C TYR A 93 -21.55 0.67 -3.41
N GLU A 94 -21.24 -0.48 -2.80
CA GLU A 94 -21.99 -1.10 -1.73
C GLU A 94 -21.07 -1.38 -0.53
N ALA A 95 -21.35 -0.75 0.62
CA ALA A 95 -20.56 -0.94 1.83
C ALA A 95 -20.53 -2.42 2.26
N GLY A 96 -19.35 -2.91 2.65
CA GLY A 96 -19.13 -4.30 3.05
C GLY A 96 -19.12 -5.33 1.92
N LYS A 97 -19.36 -4.92 0.66
CA LYS A 97 -19.32 -5.79 -0.52
C LYS A 97 -18.34 -5.33 -1.58
N SER A 98 -18.30 -4.02 -1.84
CA SER A 98 -17.36 -3.44 -2.80
C SER A 98 -15.93 -3.52 -2.28
N THR A 99 -14.98 -3.85 -3.15
CA THR A 99 -13.57 -3.93 -2.79
C THR A 99 -12.77 -2.93 -3.59
N ILE A 100 -11.78 -2.28 -2.94
CA ILE A 100 -10.89 -1.33 -3.59
C ILE A 100 -9.78 -2.04 -4.36
N ARG A 101 -9.33 -1.42 -5.44
CA ARG A 101 -8.13 -1.89 -6.16
C ARG A 101 -6.89 -1.55 -5.34
N ARG A 102 -6.10 -2.58 -5.01
CA ARG A 102 -4.91 -2.45 -4.16
C ARG A 102 -3.61 -2.20 -4.95
N ARG A 103 -3.65 -2.30 -6.29
CA ARG A 103 -2.44 -2.10 -7.12
C ARG A 103 -2.77 -1.39 -8.42
N PHE A 104 -1.98 -0.37 -8.72
CA PHE A 104 -1.99 0.36 -9.98
C PHE A 104 -0.63 0.24 -10.64
N THR A 105 -0.62 0.06 -11.97
CA THR A 105 0.62 -0.08 -12.74
C THR A 105 0.51 0.74 -14.01
N ALA A 106 1.58 1.46 -14.32
CA ALA A 106 1.72 2.18 -15.58
C ALA A 106 3.15 2.06 -16.10
N GLU A 107 3.33 2.28 -17.41
CA GLU A 107 4.64 2.33 -18.06
C GLU A 107 4.76 3.61 -18.86
N HIS A 108 5.96 4.20 -18.81
CA HIS A 108 6.28 5.40 -19.56
C HIS A 108 7.71 5.36 -20.07
N THR A 109 7.98 6.02 -21.21
CA THR A 109 9.32 6.08 -21.80
C THR A 109 9.80 7.52 -21.83
N PHE A 110 10.81 7.80 -21.01
CA PHE A 110 11.49 9.09 -21.00
C PHE A 110 12.55 9.14 -22.11
N ARG A 111 12.39 10.08 -23.03
CA ARG A 111 13.28 10.21 -24.20
C ARG A 111 14.45 11.16 -23.98
N GLN A 112 14.35 12.02 -22.99
CA GLN A 112 15.37 13.00 -22.64
C GLN A 112 16.00 12.68 -21.30
N SER A 113 17.26 13.06 -21.12
CA SER A 113 17.91 12.98 -19.80
C SER A 113 17.33 14.03 -18.86
N GLY A 114 17.21 13.68 -17.58
CA GLY A 114 16.64 14.56 -16.56
C GLY A 114 16.32 13.80 -15.30
N THR A 115 15.85 14.53 -14.31
CA THR A 115 15.25 13.97 -13.09
C THR A 115 13.77 14.28 -13.12
N TYR A 116 12.95 13.23 -13.16
CA TYR A 116 11.49 13.34 -13.29
C TYR A 116 10.82 12.90 -12.00
N GLN A 117 10.01 13.78 -11.42
CA GLN A 117 9.17 13.46 -10.27
C GLN A 117 7.77 13.11 -10.77
N ILE A 118 7.52 11.82 -10.89
CA ILE A 118 6.26 11.28 -11.38
C ILE A 118 5.21 11.39 -10.28
N TYR A 119 4.05 11.97 -10.58
CA TYR A 119 2.92 12.02 -9.67
C TYR A 119 1.81 11.08 -10.14
N MET A 120 1.16 10.45 -9.18
CA MET A 120 -0.11 9.75 -9.38
C MET A 120 -1.17 10.40 -8.51
N ARG A 121 -2.36 10.61 -9.08
CA ARG A 121 -3.54 11.09 -8.37
C ARG A 121 -4.68 10.11 -8.57
N LEU A 122 -5.30 9.69 -7.47
CA LEU A 122 -6.59 8.99 -7.48
C LEU A 122 -7.69 10.02 -7.31
N LYS A 123 -8.66 10.00 -8.22
CA LYS A 123 -9.76 10.97 -8.24
C LYS A 123 -11.10 10.25 -8.14
N GLN A 124 -11.98 10.78 -7.30
CA GLN A 124 -13.40 10.47 -7.31
C GLN A 124 -14.14 11.66 -7.93
N LYS A 125 -14.65 11.48 -9.14
CA LYS A 125 -15.16 12.58 -9.95
C LYS A 125 -14.05 13.64 -10.10
N ASP A 126 -14.27 14.87 -9.65
CA ASP A 126 -13.30 15.97 -9.74
C ASP A 126 -12.42 16.14 -8.49
N LYS A 127 -12.63 15.30 -7.46
CA LYS A 127 -11.90 15.40 -6.19
C LYS A 127 -10.71 14.44 -6.15
N VAL A 128 -9.50 14.94 -5.89
CA VAL A 128 -8.35 14.12 -5.56
C VAL A 128 -8.54 13.50 -4.18
N VAL A 129 -8.65 12.19 -4.11
CA VAL A 129 -8.83 11.44 -2.85
C VAL A 129 -7.50 10.94 -2.29
N ALA A 130 -6.53 10.67 -3.15
CA ALA A 130 -5.16 10.35 -2.76
C ALA A 130 -4.18 10.78 -3.85
N SER A 131 -2.95 11.10 -3.43
CA SER A 131 -1.85 11.38 -4.34
C SER A 131 -0.53 10.89 -3.73
N GLY A 132 0.42 10.65 -4.60
CA GLY A 132 1.78 10.30 -4.22
C GLY A 132 2.72 10.49 -5.40
N ASN A 133 4.01 10.33 -5.15
CA ASN A 133 5.02 10.52 -6.18
C ASN A 133 6.20 9.57 -6.02
N GLY A 134 6.99 9.49 -7.08
CA GLY A 134 8.27 8.80 -7.10
C GLY A 134 9.21 9.49 -8.09
N THR A 135 10.51 9.35 -7.88
CA THR A 135 11.52 10.00 -8.71
C THR A 135 12.29 8.99 -9.55
N VAL A 136 12.48 9.30 -10.83
CA VAL A 136 13.35 8.57 -11.75
C VAL A 136 14.45 9.48 -12.26
N GLN A 137 15.66 8.95 -12.38
CA GLN A 137 16.80 9.65 -12.96
C GLN A 137 17.18 9.05 -14.31
N VAL A 138 17.03 9.84 -15.36
CA VAL A 138 17.42 9.47 -16.72
C VAL A 138 18.73 10.17 -17.08
N ARG A 139 19.75 9.39 -17.36
CA ARG A 139 21.07 9.88 -17.77
C ARG A 139 21.14 9.98 -19.30
N SER A 140 21.98 10.85 -19.82
CA SER A 140 22.26 10.90 -21.26
C SER A 140 22.85 9.57 -21.71
N GLY A 141 22.31 8.98 -22.77
CA GLY A 141 22.97 7.87 -23.46
C GLY A 141 24.31 8.32 -24.02
N VAL A 142 25.31 7.44 -24.01
CA VAL A 142 26.57 7.70 -24.70
C VAL A 142 26.27 7.73 -26.20
N ARG A 143 26.45 8.90 -26.87
CA ARG A 143 26.61 8.92 -28.31
C ARG A 143 28.00 8.36 -28.58
N GLU A 144 28.04 7.18 -29.14
CA GLU A 144 29.28 6.77 -29.86
C GLU A 144 29.29 7.59 -31.13
N ASP A 145 30.01 8.74 -31.08
CA ASP A 145 30.44 9.43 -32.28
C ASP A 145 31.52 8.53 -32.91
N PHE A 146 31.09 7.65 -33.82
CA PHE A 146 32.00 6.98 -34.74
C PHE A 146 32.47 8.06 -35.74
N ASP A 147 33.53 8.75 -35.39
CA ASP A 147 34.33 9.55 -36.32
C ASP A 147 34.95 8.57 -37.34
N GLN A 148 34.45 8.63 -38.59
CA GLN A 148 35.09 8.03 -39.75
C GLN A 148 36.04 9.04 -40.41
#